data_a4d3e15a9cf04df003bcd82c4f3a20e3
#
_entry.id   a4d3e15a9cf04df003bcd82c4f3a20e3
#
_cell.length_a   1.000
_cell.length_b   1.000
_cell.length_c   1.000
_cell.angle_alpha   90.00
_cell.angle_beta   90.00
_cell.angle_gamma   90.00
#
_symmetry.space_group_name_H-M   'P 1'
#
loop_
_entity.id
_entity.type
_entity.pdbx_description
1 polymer ?
#
loop_
_entity_poly.entity_id
_entity_poly.type
_entity_poly.pdbx_seq_one_letter_code
_entity_poly.pdbx_strand_id
1 'polypeptide(L)'
;MIEQHPAPAFDGTCTAPAARSDRMRDIVLAHVSPAAPVRVLDLGCGTGSLLFRLAEALPAATLIGVDVSPANVHAARQQQAVGTPAARVRFEMADYLNYRAEPFDVIVTDGVLHVIAADTGVLVRKLANDLRAGGMLMCNMPFDCRYNRTFSLIRRALRRVQSPWVDRRILQVGRLLHGRDMDENGLRERVAYMYMPPARMMDERLARYFASAGLERMAEYPTPNTSLSQLRHRVTVFVRRDT
;
A
#
# COMPACT_ATOMS: atom_id res chain seq x y z
N MET A 1 8.01 27.56 -0.44
CA MET A 1 7.04 26.89 -1.32
C MET A 1 7.63 25.53 -1.65
N ILE A 2 7.06 24.45 -1.11
CA ILE A 2 7.45 23.09 -1.46
C ILE A 2 6.73 22.81 -2.77
N GLU A 3 7.48 22.70 -3.88
CA GLU A 3 6.92 22.22 -5.14
C GLU A 3 6.27 20.86 -4.91
N GLN A 4 4.94 20.85 -4.95
CA GLN A 4 4.17 19.62 -5.00
C GLN A 4 4.42 19.02 -6.39
N HIS A 5 5.40 18.12 -6.50
CA HIS A 5 5.47 17.29 -7.67
C HIS A 5 4.19 16.41 -7.68
N PRO A 6 3.38 16.50 -8.73
CA PRO A 6 2.24 15.62 -8.85
C PRO A 6 2.72 14.16 -8.72
N ALA A 7 1.98 13.36 -7.97
CA ALA A 7 2.22 11.92 -7.96
C ALA A 7 2.27 11.44 -9.41
N PRO A 8 3.20 10.56 -9.80
CA PRO A 8 3.24 10.05 -11.16
C PRO A 8 1.86 9.47 -11.48
N ALA A 9 1.24 9.99 -12.54
CA ALA A 9 -0.02 9.47 -13.03
C ALA A 9 0.21 8.01 -13.41
N PHE A 10 -0.39 7.09 -12.66
CA PHE A 10 -0.48 5.70 -13.07
C PHE A 10 -1.56 5.63 -14.13
N ASP A 11 -1.17 5.59 -15.41
CA ASP A 11 -2.09 5.45 -16.54
C ASP A 11 -2.70 4.05 -16.64
N GLY A 12 -2.24 3.11 -15.81
CA GLY A 12 -2.69 1.74 -15.74
C GLY A 12 -3.24 1.34 -14.37
N THR A 13 -3.85 0.17 -14.32
CA THR A 13 -4.29 -0.45 -13.07
C THR A 13 -3.10 -1.06 -12.32
N CYS A 14 -3.09 -0.94 -11.00
CA CYS A 14 -2.11 -1.58 -10.12
C CYS A 14 -2.80 -2.65 -9.28
N THR A 15 -2.43 -3.90 -9.52
CA THR A 15 -2.95 -5.05 -8.77
C THR A 15 -1.83 -5.66 -7.93
N ALA A 16 -2.04 -5.74 -6.61
CA ALA A 16 -1.11 -6.44 -5.74
C ALA A 16 -1.07 -7.94 -6.11
N PRO A 17 0.10 -8.59 -6.09
CA PRO A 17 0.18 -10.05 -6.28
C PRO A 17 -0.71 -10.79 -5.29
N ALA A 18 -1.42 -11.82 -5.76
CA ALA A 18 -2.39 -12.59 -4.95
C ALA A 18 -1.80 -13.03 -3.60
N ALA A 19 -0.58 -13.56 -3.60
CA ALA A 19 0.11 -14.00 -2.39
C ALA A 19 0.34 -12.89 -1.35
N ARG A 20 0.49 -11.63 -1.79
CA ARG A 20 0.60 -10.47 -0.88
C ARG A 20 -0.74 -10.12 -0.27
N SER A 21 -1.79 -10.10 -1.08
CA SER A 21 -3.17 -9.86 -0.60
C SER A 21 -3.61 -10.96 0.36
N ASP A 22 -3.30 -12.24 0.06
CA ASP A 22 -3.57 -13.37 0.95
C ASP A 22 -2.82 -13.23 2.27
N ARG A 23 -1.53 -12.88 2.22
CA ARG A 23 -0.73 -12.67 3.43
C ARG A 23 -1.27 -11.52 4.28
N MET A 24 -1.68 -10.40 3.65
CA MET A 24 -2.25 -9.27 4.37
C MET A 24 -3.60 -9.64 5.00
N ARG A 25 -4.47 -10.37 4.27
CA ARG A 25 -5.72 -10.91 4.82
C ARG A 25 -5.45 -11.76 6.07
N ASP A 26 -4.50 -12.70 6.00
CA ASP A 26 -4.18 -13.59 7.11
C ASP A 26 -3.68 -12.83 8.35
N ILE A 27 -2.89 -11.76 8.14
CA ILE A 27 -2.46 -10.87 9.22
C ILE A 27 -3.66 -10.14 9.82
N VAL A 28 -4.59 -9.62 9.01
CA VAL A 28 -5.81 -8.98 9.53
C VAL A 28 -6.60 -9.98 10.37
N LEU A 29 -6.80 -11.20 9.89
CA LEU A 29 -7.55 -12.25 10.61
C LEU A 29 -6.86 -12.74 11.89
N ALA A 30 -5.54 -12.59 12.00
CA ALA A 30 -4.83 -12.88 13.24
C ALA A 30 -5.13 -11.87 14.37
N HIS A 31 -5.67 -10.70 14.03
CA HIS A 31 -5.94 -9.61 14.98
C HIS A 31 -7.43 -9.21 15.07
N VAL A 32 -8.23 -9.59 14.07
CA VAL A 32 -9.65 -9.21 13.96
C VAL A 32 -10.51 -10.46 13.92
N SER A 33 -11.47 -10.56 14.83
CA SER A 33 -12.43 -11.65 14.80
C SER A 33 -13.35 -11.55 13.57
N PRO A 34 -13.62 -12.67 12.86
CA PRO A 34 -14.53 -12.67 11.72
C PRO A 34 -15.95 -12.17 12.03
N ALA A 35 -16.42 -12.32 13.27
CA ALA A 35 -17.73 -11.87 13.70
C ALA A 35 -17.76 -10.40 14.15
N ALA A 36 -16.60 -9.72 14.25
CA ALA A 36 -16.55 -8.34 14.72
C ALA A 36 -17.09 -7.35 13.68
N PRO A 37 -18.00 -6.44 14.05
CA PRO A 37 -18.52 -5.41 13.14
C PRO A 37 -17.54 -4.25 13.00
N VAL A 38 -16.35 -4.54 12.47
CA VAL A 38 -15.25 -3.58 12.31
C VAL A 38 -15.39 -2.75 11.04
N ARG A 39 -14.89 -1.54 11.11
CA ARG A 39 -14.71 -0.61 9.99
C ARG A 39 -13.27 -0.66 9.51
N VAL A 40 -13.04 -1.11 8.29
CA VAL A 40 -11.71 -1.27 7.71
C VAL A 40 -11.51 -0.30 6.56
N LEU A 41 -10.39 0.42 6.56
CA LEU A 41 -9.89 1.19 5.44
C LEU A 41 -8.74 0.44 4.78
N ASP A 42 -8.82 0.23 3.46
CA ASP A 42 -7.69 -0.16 2.63
C ASP A 42 -7.16 1.08 1.90
N LEU A 43 -6.04 1.61 2.39
CA LEU A 43 -5.40 2.81 1.86
C LEU A 43 -4.47 2.45 0.70
N GLY A 44 -4.83 2.94 -0.49
CA GLY A 44 -4.20 2.55 -1.76
C GLY A 44 -4.67 1.18 -2.21
N CYS A 45 -5.98 0.99 -2.25
CA CYS A 45 -6.63 -0.30 -2.46
C CYS A 45 -6.39 -0.91 -3.85
N GLY A 46 -5.83 -0.16 -4.81
CA GLY A 46 -5.65 -0.61 -6.18
C GLY A 46 -6.97 -1.11 -6.77
N THR A 47 -6.94 -2.27 -7.42
CA THR A 47 -8.13 -2.91 -7.99
C THR A 47 -9.00 -3.67 -6.97
N GLY A 48 -8.76 -3.50 -5.67
CA GLY A 48 -9.61 -4.03 -4.60
C GLY A 48 -9.30 -5.47 -4.15
N SER A 49 -8.22 -6.06 -4.64
CA SER A 49 -7.89 -7.48 -4.39
C SER A 49 -7.90 -7.88 -2.91
N LEU A 50 -7.39 -7.03 -2.01
CA LEU A 50 -7.40 -7.30 -0.57
C LEU A 50 -8.82 -7.20 -0.01
N LEU A 51 -9.57 -6.15 -0.38
CA LEU A 51 -10.91 -5.93 0.16
C LEU A 51 -11.89 -7.05 -0.24
N PHE A 52 -11.79 -7.61 -1.44
CA PHE A 52 -12.62 -8.75 -1.84
C PHE A 52 -12.33 -9.97 -0.94
N ARG A 53 -11.07 -10.26 -0.64
CA ARG A 53 -10.69 -11.35 0.29
C ARG A 53 -11.15 -11.08 1.73
N LEU A 54 -11.09 -9.83 2.17
CA LEU A 54 -11.59 -9.46 3.49
C LEU A 54 -13.12 -9.51 3.54
N ALA A 55 -13.84 -9.19 2.46
CA ALA A 55 -15.28 -9.29 2.39
C ALA A 55 -15.78 -10.74 2.58
N GLU A 56 -15.04 -11.71 2.07
CA GLU A 56 -15.32 -13.13 2.28
C GLU A 56 -15.06 -13.56 3.72
N ALA A 57 -13.94 -13.08 4.29
CA ALA A 57 -13.44 -13.53 5.59
C ALA A 57 -14.05 -12.80 6.79
N LEU A 58 -14.54 -11.56 6.59
CA LEU A 58 -15.11 -10.68 7.63
C LEU A 58 -16.56 -10.31 7.28
N PRO A 59 -17.52 -11.21 7.43
CA PRO A 59 -18.90 -10.98 6.99
C PRO A 59 -19.62 -9.84 7.71
N ALA A 60 -19.18 -9.45 8.91
CA ALA A 60 -19.75 -8.34 9.68
C ALA A 60 -19.06 -6.98 9.41
N ALA A 61 -17.93 -6.95 8.69
CA ALA A 61 -17.14 -5.74 8.50
C ALA A 61 -17.75 -4.79 7.46
N THR A 62 -17.53 -3.48 7.67
CA THR A 62 -17.67 -2.44 6.64
C THR A 62 -16.31 -2.15 6.06
N LEU A 63 -16.15 -2.34 4.75
CA LEU A 63 -14.88 -2.27 4.04
C LEU A 63 -14.86 -1.08 3.08
N ILE A 64 -13.86 -0.22 3.21
CA ILE A 64 -13.71 0.98 2.38
C ILE A 64 -12.32 0.96 1.75
N GLY A 65 -12.27 1.03 0.42
CA GLY A 65 -11.04 1.17 -0.35
C GLY A 65 -10.89 2.60 -0.85
N VAL A 66 -9.74 3.21 -0.62
CA VAL A 66 -9.40 4.53 -1.13
C VAL A 66 -8.17 4.43 -2.01
N ASP A 67 -8.26 4.95 -3.22
CA ASP A 67 -7.12 5.04 -4.14
C ASP A 67 -7.18 6.38 -4.89
N VAL A 68 -6.00 6.92 -5.22
CA VAL A 68 -5.90 8.17 -5.99
C VAL A 68 -6.09 7.95 -7.49
N SER A 69 -5.91 6.72 -7.98
CA SER A 69 -6.02 6.36 -9.39
C SER A 69 -7.47 6.11 -9.80
N PRO A 70 -8.03 6.91 -10.76
CA PRO A 70 -9.36 6.66 -11.32
C PRO A 70 -9.47 5.27 -11.97
N ALA A 71 -8.40 4.81 -12.64
CA ALA A 71 -8.37 3.52 -13.32
C ALA A 71 -8.49 2.35 -12.31
N ASN A 72 -7.77 2.44 -11.18
CA ASN A 72 -7.87 1.46 -10.09
C ASN A 72 -9.28 1.38 -9.53
N VAL A 73 -9.85 2.52 -9.14
CA VAL A 73 -11.20 2.57 -8.53
C VAL A 73 -12.27 2.10 -9.51
N HIS A 74 -12.13 2.45 -10.80
CA HIS A 74 -13.06 1.97 -11.83
C HIS A 74 -13.00 0.45 -11.97
N ALA A 75 -11.80 -0.14 -12.08
CA ALA A 75 -11.62 -1.59 -12.15
C ALA A 75 -12.15 -2.31 -10.90
N ALA A 76 -11.90 -1.76 -9.69
CA ALA A 76 -12.42 -2.31 -8.45
C ALA A 76 -13.96 -2.33 -8.43
N ARG A 77 -14.61 -1.24 -8.86
CA ARG A 77 -16.07 -1.16 -8.95
C ARG A 77 -16.65 -2.11 -10.00
N GLN A 78 -15.96 -2.31 -11.12
CA GLN A 78 -16.38 -3.29 -12.12
C GLN A 78 -16.32 -4.71 -11.58
N GLN A 79 -15.25 -5.09 -10.86
CA GLN A 79 -15.15 -6.40 -10.23
C GLN A 79 -16.22 -6.60 -9.15
N GLN A 80 -16.51 -5.57 -8.37
CA GLN A 80 -17.56 -5.60 -7.36
C GLN A 80 -18.94 -5.90 -7.96
N ALA A 81 -19.27 -5.32 -9.10
CA ALA A 81 -20.58 -5.50 -9.76
C ALA A 81 -20.85 -6.95 -10.19
N VAL A 82 -19.78 -7.77 -10.37
CA VAL A 82 -19.89 -9.13 -10.90
C VAL A 82 -19.99 -10.20 -9.81
N GLY A 83 -19.57 -9.96 -8.54
CA GLY A 83 -19.44 -11.08 -7.64
C GLY A 83 -19.41 -10.85 -6.14
N THR A 84 -19.43 -9.62 -5.64
CA THR A 84 -19.30 -9.38 -4.18
C THR A 84 -20.56 -8.75 -3.60
N PRO A 85 -20.97 -9.10 -2.34
CA PRO A 85 -22.08 -8.42 -1.67
C PRO A 85 -21.83 -6.91 -1.60
N ALA A 86 -22.45 -6.16 -2.51
CA ALA A 86 -22.17 -4.75 -2.80
C ALA A 86 -22.38 -3.82 -1.59
N ALA A 87 -23.22 -4.21 -0.63
CA ALA A 87 -23.64 -3.32 0.45
C ALA A 87 -22.56 -2.99 1.49
N ARG A 88 -21.49 -3.80 1.59
CA ARG A 88 -20.48 -3.69 2.66
C ARG A 88 -19.10 -3.24 2.18
N VAL A 89 -18.87 -3.25 0.87
CA VAL A 89 -17.62 -2.82 0.26
C VAL A 89 -17.86 -1.55 -0.54
N ARG A 90 -17.03 -0.53 -0.33
CA ARG A 90 -17.08 0.73 -1.09
C ARG A 90 -15.70 1.08 -1.61
N PHE A 91 -15.64 1.62 -2.82
CA PHE A 91 -14.40 2.12 -3.42
C PHE A 91 -14.54 3.60 -3.72
N GLU A 92 -13.62 4.41 -3.21
CA GLU A 92 -13.64 5.86 -3.32
C GLU A 92 -12.34 6.37 -3.97
N MET A 93 -12.49 7.25 -4.95
CA MET A 93 -11.35 7.94 -5.55
C MET A 93 -11.06 9.18 -4.73
N ALA A 94 -9.93 9.19 -4.01
CA ALA A 94 -9.51 10.33 -3.22
C ALA A 94 -7.99 10.34 -2.97
N ASP A 95 -7.44 11.54 -2.82
CA ASP A 95 -6.15 11.73 -2.17
C ASP A 95 -6.35 11.55 -0.66
N TYR A 96 -5.63 10.58 -0.09
CA TYR A 96 -5.76 10.25 1.33
C TYR A 96 -5.51 11.44 2.26
N LEU A 97 -4.60 12.35 1.92
CA LEU A 97 -4.31 13.52 2.77
C LEU A 97 -5.53 14.44 2.92
N ASN A 98 -6.38 14.46 1.90
CA ASN A 98 -7.62 15.24 1.86
C ASN A 98 -8.86 14.43 2.23
N TYR A 99 -8.74 13.10 2.30
CA TYR A 99 -9.85 12.20 2.62
C TYR A 99 -10.33 12.41 4.06
N ARG A 100 -11.65 12.40 4.25
CA ARG A 100 -12.31 12.54 5.55
C ARG A 100 -13.39 11.50 5.68
N ALA A 101 -13.40 10.76 6.78
CA ALA A 101 -14.41 9.77 7.12
C ALA A 101 -14.49 9.63 8.64
N GLU A 102 -15.51 8.93 9.12
CA GLU A 102 -15.56 8.47 10.50
C GLU A 102 -14.36 7.56 10.80
N PRO A 103 -13.80 7.60 12.01
CA PRO A 103 -12.63 6.81 12.38
C PRO A 103 -12.81 5.31 12.14
N PHE A 104 -11.72 4.64 11.81
CA PHE A 104 -11.65 3.22 11.49
C PHE A 104 -11.18 2.39 12.68
N ASP A 105 -11.63 1.14 12.75
CA ASP A 105 -11.09 0.15 13.68
C ASP A 105 -9.76 -0.42 13.14
N VAL A 106 -9.65 -0.53 11.81
CA VAL A 106 -8.43 -1.02 11.15
C VAL A 106 -8.14 -0.18 9.91
N ILE A 107 -6.89 0.24 9.77
CA ILE A 107 -6.36 0.77 8.51
C ILE A 107 -5.31 -0.23 8.01
N VAL A 108 -5.52 -0.75 6.81
CA VAL A 108 -4.53 -1.57 6.10
C VAL A 108 -3.93 -0.77 4.95
N THR A 109 -2.67 -1.01 4.64
CA THR A 109 -2.01 -0.38 3.48
C THR A 109 -0.86 -1.26 2.99
N ASP A 110 -0.88 -1.59 1.70
CA ASP A 110 0.09 -2.47 1.09
C ASP A 110 0.96 -1.75 0.06
N GLY A 111 2.16 -1.35 0.49
CA GLY A 111 3.13 -0.74 -0.42
C GLY A 111 2.82 0.71 -0.83
N VAL A 112 2.04 1.46 -0.07
CA VAL A 112 1.61 2.82 -0.42
C VAL A 112 2.25 3.89 0.45
N LEU A 113 2.35 3.71 1.76
CA LEU A 113 2.86 4.77 2.66
C LEU A 113 4.23 5.30 2.29
N HIS A 114 5.08 4.47 1.69
CA HIS A 114 6.44 4.86 1.30
C HIS A 114 6.50 5.68 0.01
N VAL A 115 5.40 5.81 -0.73
CA VAL A 115 5.33 6.61 -1.98
C VAL A 115 4.50 7.87 -1.84
N ILE A 116 3.71 8.03 -0.77
CA ILE A 116 2.93 9.24 -0.54
C ILE A 116 3.88 10.43 -0.34
N ALA A 117 3.75 11.45 -1.20
CA ALA A 117 4.56 12.66 -1.16
C ALA A 117 4.01 13.64 -0.10
N ALA A 118 4.30 13.37 1.18
CA ALA A 118 3.86 14.19 2.30
C ALA A 118 4.96 14.29 3.36
N ASP A 119 4.89 15.31 4.22
CA ASP A 119 5.66 15.32 5.46
C ASP A 119 5.31 14.09 6.31
N THR A 120 6.33 13.45 6.87
CA THR A 120 6.14 12.20 7.61
C THR A 120 5.28 12.40 8.86
N GLY A 121 5.48 13.50 9.58
CA GLY A 121 4.69 13.78 10.79
C GLY A 121 3.23 14.10 10.46
N VAL A 122 2.97 14.80 9.34
CA VAL A 122 1.60 15.07 8.87
C VAL A 122 0.89 13.77 8.52
N LEU A 123 1.54 12.89 7.74
CA LEU A 123 0.97 11.60 7.34
C LEU A 123 0.68 10.71 8.56
N VAL A 124 1.64 10.59 9.47
CA VAL A 124 1.50 9.71 10.63
C VAL A 124 0.43 10.22 11.60
N ARG A 125 0.37 11.54 11.84
CA ARG A 125 -0.73 12.13 12.65
C ARG A 125 -2.10 11.89 12.02
N LYS A 126 -2.19 12.01 10.69
CA LYS A 126 -3.46 11.72 10.01
C LYS A 126 -3.85 10.26 10.19
N LEU A 127 -2.93 9.31 10.00
CA LEU A 127 -3.20 7.88 10.23
C LEU A 127 -3.70 7.61 11.66
N ALA A 128 -3.05 8.25 12.65
CA ALA A 128 -3.47 8.14 14.04
C ALA A 128 -4.89 8.72 14.27
N ASN A 129 -5.17 9.90 13.71
CA ASN A 129 -6.48 10.55 13.86
C ASN A 129 -7.62 9.80 13.17
N ASP A 130 -7.33 9.12 12.07
CA ASP A 130 -8.31 8.33 11.32
C ASP A 130 -8.59 6.96 11.96
N LEU A 131 -7.84 6.55 12.96
CA LEU A 131 -8.09 5.35 13.75
C LEU A 131 -8.91 5.69 15.01
N ARG A 132 -9.75 4.77 15.48
CA ARG A 132 -10.34 4.81 16.82
C ARG A 132 -9.28 4.51 17.88
N ALA A 133 -9.56 4.88 19.12
CA ALA A 133 -8.82 4.38 20.27
C ALA A 133 -8.81 2.84 20.26
N GLY A 134 -7.65 2.22 20.47
CA GLY A 134 -7.47 0.77 20.31
C GLY A 134 -7.47 0.26 18.86
N GLY A 135 -7.70 1.13 17.87
CA GLY A 135 -7.67 0.76 16.46
C GLY A 135 -6.27 0.42 15.98
N MET A 136 -6.17 -0.31 14.89
CA MET A 136 -4.92 -0.87 14.37
C MET A 136 -4.55 -0.34 12.99
N LEU A 137 -3.27 0.01 12.81
CA LEU A 137 -2.66 0.25 11.51
C LEU A 137 -1.80 -0.95 11.14
N MET A 138 -2.08 -1.58 10.01
CA MET A 138 -1.29 -2.67 9.44
C MET A 138 -0.64 -2.21 8.14
N CYS A 139 0.63 -1.89 8.17
CA CYS A 139 1.31 -1.32 7.01
C CYS A 139 2.42 -2.22 6.48
N ASN A 140 2.30 -2.62 5.21
CA ASN A 140 3.34 -3.29 4.47
C ASN A 140 4.20 -2.25 3.74
N MET A 141 5.45 -2.09 4.16
CA MET A 141 6.34 -1.10 3.56
C MET A 141 7.80 -1.57 3.57
N PRO A 142 8.66 -0.97 2.72
CA PRO A 142 10.07 -1.30 2.74
C PRO A 142 10.69 -0.92 4.08
N PHE A 143 11.54 -1.81 4.60
CA PHE A 143 12.31 -1.58 5.82
C PHE A 143 13.77 -1.23 5.50
N ASP A 144 14.43 -0.57 6.43
CA ASP A 144 15.82 -0.15 6.27
C ASP A 144 16.76 -1.35 6.32
N CYS A 145 17.38 -1.67 5.18
CA CYS A 145 18.44 -2.67 5.04
C CYS A 145 19.37 -2.30 3.88
N ARG A 146 20.55 -2.92 3.84
CA ARG A 146 21.55 -2.65 2.79
C ARG A 146 20.96 -2.79 1.39
N TYR A 147 20.21 -3.84 1.13
CA TYR A 147 19.54 -4.07 -0.15
C TYR A 147 18.61 -2.91 -0.53
N ASN A 148 17.69 -2.53 0.35
CA ASN A 148 16.73 -1.45 0.09
C ASN A 148 17.42 -0.08 -0.09
N ARG A 149 18.49 0.19 0.68
CA ARG A 149 19.31 1.40 0.52
C ARG A 149 19.93 1.47 -0.86
N THR A 150 20.58 0.37 -1.31
CA THR A 150 21.20 0.28 -2.64
C THR A 150 20.16 0.47 -3.75
N PHE A 151 19.03 -0.26 -3.68
CA PHE A 151 17.96 -0.11 -4.67
C PHE A 151 17.33 1.29 -4.67
N SER A 152 17.22 1.95 -3.53
CA SER A 152 16.75 3.33 -3.45
C SER A 152 17.68 4.29 -4.18
N LEU A 153 19.01 4.10 -4.07
CA LEU A 153 19.99 4.89 -4.81
C LEU A 153 19.89 4.64 -6.32
N ILE A 154 19.76 3.37 -6.74
CA ILE A 154 19.55 3.01 -8.15
C ILE A 154 18.27 3.68 -8.69
N ARG A 155 17.16 3.61 -7.97
CA ARG A 155 15.90 4.23 -8.38
C ARG A 155 16.00 5.76 -8.47
N ARG A 156 16.73 6.41 -7.56
CA ARG A 156 17.01 7.85 -7.63
C ARG A 156 17.83 8.22 -8.86
N ALA A 157 18.85 7.42 -9.17
CA ALA A 157 19.67 7.62 -10.37
C ALA A 157 18.83 7.42 -11.64
N LEU A 158 18.06 6.33 -11.73
CA LEU A 158 17.17 6.05 -12.86
C LEU A 158 16.16 7.18 -13.09
N ARG A 159 15.56 7.70 -12.02
CA ARG A 159 14.62 8.82 -12.11
C ARG A 159 15.21 10.06 -12.76
N ARG A 160 16.52 10.31 -12.59
CA ARG A 160 17.22 11.46 -13.20
C ARG A 160 17.49 11.30 -14.69
N VAL A 161 17.57 10.06 -15.17
CA VAL A 161 17.88 9.72 -16.56
C VAL A 161 16.69 9.08 -17.27
N GLN A 162 15.49 9.22 -16.72
CA GLN A 162 14.27 8.65 -17.30
C GLN A 162 14.10 9.12 -18.75
N SER A 163 13.97 8.16 -19.65
CA SER A 163 13.75 8.40 -21.08
C SER A 163 13.19 7.15 -21.73
N PRO A 164 12.53 7.26 -22.92
CA PRO A 164 12.03 6.10 -23.66
C PRO A 164 13.10 5.05 -23.98
N TRP A 165 14.34 5.46 -24.07
CA TRP A 165 15.47 4.53 -24.27
C TRP A 165 15.75 3.72 -23.00
N VAL A 166 15.80 4.38 -21.83
CA VAL A 166 16.01 3.72 -20.52
C VAL A 166 14.83 2.78 -20.24
N ASP A 167 13.59 3.20 -20.49
CA ASP A 167 12.39 2.37 -20.30
C ASP A 167 12.49 1.07 -21.10
N ARG A 168 12.88 1.17 -22.39
CA ARG A 168 13.09 -0.01 -23.24
C ARG A 168 14.17 -0.94 -22.70
N ARG A 169 15.25 -0.41 -22.14
CA ARG A 169 16.33 -1.23 -21.54
C ARG A 169 15.87 -1.91 -20.26
N ILE A 170 15.17 -1.20 -19.37
CA ILE A 170 14.61 -1.80 -18.16
C ILE A 170 13.61 -2.90 -18.54
N LEU A 171 12.75 -2.67 -19.52
CA LEU A 171 11.78 -3.65 -20.00
C LEU A 171 12.48 -4.89 -20.60
N GLN A 172 13.54 -4.72 -21.38
CA GLN A 172 14.33 -5.85 -21.91
C GLN A 172 14.94 -6.70 -20.79
N VAL A 173 15.56 -6.06 -19.78
CA VAL A 173 16.10 -6.76 -18.63
C VAL A 173 14.97 -7.42 -17.82
N GLY A 174 13.85 -6.75 -17.66
CA GLY A 174 12.66 -7.29 -17.01
C GLY A 174 12.14 -8.57 -17.69
N ARG A 175 12.08 -8.57 -19.01
CA ARG A 175 11.69 -9.77 -19.81
C ARG A 175 12.66 -10.94 -19.61
N LEU A 176 13.95 -10.68 -19.58
CA LEU A 176 14.96 -11.71 -19.33
C LEU A 176 14.84 -12.33 -17.94
N LEU A 177 14.57 -11.52 -16.93
CA LEU A 177 14.53 -11.96 -15.54
C LEU A 177 13.16 -12.52 -15.11
N HIS A 178 12.07 -12.05 -15.71
CA HIS A 178 10.69 -12.30 -15.25
C HIS A 178 9.70 -12.67 -16.35
N GLY A 179 10.15 -12.78 -17.61
CA GLY A 179 9.26 -13.02 -18.75
C GLY A 179 8.55 -14.38 -18.73
N ARG A 180 8.95 -15.30 -17.82
CA ARG A 180 8.26 -16.57 -17.60
C ARG A 180 7.11 -16.47 -16.60
N ASP A 181 7.18 -15.47 -15.70
CA ASP A 181 6.28 -15.36 -14.54
C ASP A 181 5.33 -14.16 -14.65
N MET A 182 5.50 -13.31 -15.67
CA MET A 182 4.77 -12.05 -15.82
C MET A 182 4.42 -11.77 -17.27
N ASP A 183 3.22 -11.24 -17.46
CA ASP A 183 2.79 -10.69 -18.75
C ASP A 183 3.42 -9.31 -19.04
N GLU A 184 3.21 -8.83 -20.25
CA GLU A 184 3.77 -7.55 -20.73
C GLU A 184 3.26 -6.34 -19.92
N ASN A 185 2.00 -6.38 -19.46
CA ASN A 185 1.42 -5.30 -18.65
C ASN A 185 2.06 -5.25 -17.28
N GLY A 186 2.22 -6.38 -16.60
CA GLY A 186 2.92 -6.45 -15.33
C GLY A 186 4.39 -6.03 -15.43
N LEU A 187 5.07 -6.30 -16.54
CA LEU A 187 6.43 -5.83 -16.78
C LEU A 187 6.48 -4.30 -16.94
N ARG A 188 5.52 -3.69 -17.67
CA ARG A 188 5.43 -2.23 -17.83
C ARG A 188 5.13 -1.52 -16.53
N GLU A 189 4.21 -2.03 -15.72
CA GLU A 189 3.96 -1.52 -14.37
C GLU A 189 5.25 -1.52 -13.53
N ARG A 190 6.06 -2.58 -13.63
CA ARG A 190 7.35 -2.65 -12.93
C ARG A 190 8.37 -1.62 -13.38
N VAL A 191 8.39 -1.25 -14.66
CA VAL A 191 9.24 -0.15 -15.16
C VAL A 191 8.89 1.14 -14.42
N ALA A 192 7.61 1.48 -14.26
CA ALA A 192 7.19 2.66 -13.52
C ALA A 192 7.72 2.64 -12.06
N TYR A 193 7.65 1.50 -11.38
CA TYR A 193 8.18 1.38 -10.01
C TYR A 193 9.69 1.57 -9.91
N MET A 194 10.46 1.30 -10.98
CA MET A 194 11.91 1.54 -10.98
C MET A 194 12.27 3.03 -10.90
N TYR A 195 11.35 3.93 -11.19
CA TYR A 195 11.54 5.38 -11.07
C TYR A 195 10.96 5.97 -9.77
N MET A 196 10.44 5.12 -8.88
CA MET A 196 9.83 5.53 -7.64
C MET A 196 10.71 5.15 -6.43
N PRO A 197 11.71 5.97 -6.08
CA PRO A 197 12.44 5.74 -4.83
C PRO A 197 11.49 5.93 -3.65
N PRO A 198 11.58 5.12 -2.60
CA PRO A 198 10.76 5.31 -1.43
C PRO A 198 11.06 6.66 -0.76
N ALA A 199 10.03 7.42 -0.43
CA ALA A 199 10.15 8.66 0.34
C ALA A 199 10.54 8.36 1.80
N ARG A 200 10.15 7.20 2.30
CA ARG A 200 10.47 6.68 3.65
C ARG A 200 10.59 5.17 3.66
N MET A 201 11.36 4.66 4.61
CA MET A 201 11.47 3.22 4.91
C MET A 201 11.26 3.01 6.40
N MET A 202 10.75 1.85 6.79
CA MET A 202 10.61 1.52 8.21
C MET A 202 12.00 1.39 8.85
N ASP A 203 12.31 2.33 9.71
CA ASP A 203 13.52 2.40 10.53
C ASP A 203 13.14 2.93 11.93
N GLU A 204 14.12 3.02 12.82
CA GLU A 204 13.90 3.52 14.19
C GLU A 204 13.45 5.01 14.21
N ARG A 205 13.83 5.80 13.21
CA ARG A 205 13.38 7.20 13.12
C ARG A 205 11.90 7.27 12.78
N LEU A 206 11.46 6.50 11.77
CA LEU A 206 10.05 6.45 11.38
C LEU A 206 9.21 5.84 12.52
N ALA A 207 9.72 4.80 13.19
CA ALA A 207 9.05 4.21 14.36
C ALA A 207 8.80 5.24 15.48
N ARG A 208 9.74 6.16 15.72
CA ARG A 208 9.54 7.27 16.67
C ARG A 208 8.43 8.24 16.25
N TYR A 209 8.27 8.51 14.93
CA TYR A 209 7.12 9.31 14.45
C TYR A 209 5.79 8.62 14.76
N PHE A 210 5.70 7.31 14.53
CA PHE A 210 4.50 6.54 14.88
C PHE A 210 4.23 6.59 16.39
N ALA A 211 5.24 6.33 17.21
CA ALA A 211 5.12 6.39 18.66
C ALA A 211 4.69 7.78 19.17
N SER A 212 5.27 8.86 18.63
CA SER A 212 4.91 10.25 19.01
C SER A 212 3.48 10.65 18.63
N ALA A 213 2.85 9.92 17.73
CA ALA A 213 1.45 10.08 17.35
C ALA A 213 0.51 9.09 18.08
N GLY A 214 0.99 8.39 19.10
CA GLY A 214 0.21 7.41 19.87
C GLY A 214 0.04 6.06 19.18
N LEU A 215 0.81 5.77 18.13
CA LEU A 215 0.79 4.49 17.42
C LEU A 215 1.94 3.60 17.92
N GLU A 216 1.62 2.67 18.79
CA GLU A 216 2.59 1.74 19.37
C GLU A 216 2.75 0.48 18.51
N ARG A 217 4.02 0.11 18.23
CA ARG A 217 4.31 -1.11 17.48
C ARG A 217 3.97 -2.35 18.29
N MET A 218 3.10 -3.20 17.77
CA MET A 218 2.63 -4.42 18.40
C MET A 218 3.29 -5.67 17.82
N ALA A 219 3.39 -5.77 16.49
CA ALA A 219 3.90 -6.96 15.82
C ALA A 219 4.58 -6.62 14.49
N GLU A 220 5.43 -7.52 14.01
CA GLU A 220 6.03 -7.48 12.68
C GLU A 220 5.95 -8.85 12.00
N TYR A 221 5.64 -8.83 10.70
CA TYR A 221 5.50 -10.04 9.89
C TYR A 221 6.37 -9.92 8.63
N PRO A 222 7.15 -10.95 8.29
CA PRO A 222 7.88 -10.96 7.04
C PRO A 222 6.92 -11.04 5.86
N THR A 223 7.24 -10.31 4.79
CA THR A 223 6.55 -10.39 3.51
C THR A 223 7.41 -11.20 2.54
N PRO A 224 6.86 -12.21 1.87
CA PRO A 224 7.59 -12.96 0.86
C PRO A 224 8.09 -12.02 -0.26
N ASN A 225 9.37 -12.11 -0.61
CA ASN A 225 9.91 -11.43 -1.78
C ASN A 225 9.60 -12.26 -3.01
N THR A 226 8.79 -11.73 -3.91
CA THR A 226 8.41 -12.40 -5.15
C THR A 226 9.33 -12.06 -6.33
N SER A 227 10.26 -11.12 -6.16
CA SER A 227 11.13 -10.67 -7.25
C SER A 227 12.39 -9.99 -6.75
N LEU A 228 13.51 -10.20 -7.49
CA LEU A 228 14.80 -9.54 -7.24
C LEU A 228 14.76 -8.02 -7.42
N SER A 229 13.82 -7.47 -8.17
CA SER A 229 13.70 -6.04 -8.43
C SER A 229 12.80 -5.30 -7.44
N GLN A 230 12.14 -6.02 -6.52
CA GLN A 230 11.29 -5.43 -5.50
C GLN A 230 12.09 -5.05 -4.25
N LEU A 231 11.72 -3.93 -3.63
CA LEU A 231 12.18 -3.62 -2.29
C LEU A 231 11.68 -4.71 -1.33
N ARG A 232 12.50 -5.04 -0.35
CA ARG A 232 12.13 -5.97 0.72
C ARG A 232 11.15 -5.28 1.66
N HIS A 233 9.97 -5.87 1.81
CA HIS A 233 8.90 -5.34 2.64
C HIS A 233 8.72 -6.15 3.92
N ARG A 234 8.09 -5.51 4.90
CA ARG A 234 7.64 -6.12 6.14
C ARG A 234 6.31 -5.48 6.53
N VAL A 235 5.37 -6.29 7.00
CA VAL A 235 4.14 -5.76 7.60
C VAL A 235 4.44 -5.43 9.05
N THR A 236 4.20 -4.19 9.43
CA THR A 236 4.25 -3.76 10.83
C THR A 236 2.84 -3.42 11.28
N VAL A 237 2.46 -3.93 12.44
CA VAL A 237 1.17 -3.66 13.09
C VAL A 237 1.40 -2.68 14.22
N PHE A 238 0.65 -1.59 14.20
CA PHE A 238 0.61 -0.59 15.26
C PHE A 238 -0.79 -0.54 15.86
N VAL A 239 -0.87 -0.25 17.15
CA VAL A 239 -2.12 -0.01 17.87
C VAL A 239 -2.15 1.44 18.31
N ARG A 240 -3.29 2.13 18.10
CA ARG A 240 -3.51 3.46 18.64
C ARG A 240 -3.81 3.36 20.13
N ARG A 241 -2.95 3.98 20.96
CA ARG A 241 -3.20 4.14 22.39
C ARG A 241 -4.16 5.29 22.65
N ASP A 242 -4.93 5.17 23.72
CA ASP A 242 -5.64 6.31 24.29
C ASP A 242 -4.62 7.31 24.82
N THR A 243 -4.65 8.53 24.34
CA THR A 243 -3.85 9.66 24.87
C THR A 243 -4.71 10.48 25.80
#